data_95b73deec1f542ee7f57f420d454edff
#
_entry.id   95b73deec1f542ee7f57f420d454edff
#
_cell.length_a   1.000
_cell.length_b   1.000
_cell.length_c   1.000
_cell.angle_alpha   90.00
_cell.angle_beta   90.00
_cell.angle_gamma   90.00
#
_symmetry.space_group_name_H-M   'P 1'
#
loop_
_entity.id
_entity.type
_entity.pdbx_description
1 polymer ?
#
loop_
_entity_poly.entity_id
_entity_poly.type
_entity_poly.pdbx_seq_one_letter_code
_entity_poly.pdbx_strand_id
1 'polypeptide(L)'
;MTDTPTVDSPKDSLSVRDNRTGREYEIAISDGTIRATDLKQIAVEGEPGLATYDPGFVNTASCRSAITYIDGDEGILEYRGYPIEQLAEHSTFLEVAYLLLNGELPTQAQLDEWVHSVTYHTFIHENLKQFIEGFRYDAHPMGMLMATVSALSTFYPEASKIGDPENRRLQITRLIAKMPTLGAFAFRHQLGKPYVYPDNRLSYTANFLAMLFKMSEPTYVADERLVHALEVLFIL
;
A
#
# COMPACT_ATOMS: atom_id res chain seq x y z
N MET A 1 -38.84 41.47 -30.65
CA MET A 1 -38.36 40.29 -29.90
C MET A 1 -36.90 40.19 -30.20
N THR A 2 -36.08 40.65 -29.27
CA THR A 2 -34.62 40.62 -29.40
C THR A 2 -34.13 39.32 -28.75
N ASP A 3 -33.62 38.45 -29.60
CA ASP A 3 -32.92 37.23 -29.13
C ASP A 3 -31.67 37.63 -28.36
N THR A 4 -31.72 37.37 -27.05
CA THR A 4 -30.54 37.44 -26.21
C THR A 4 -29.70 36.18 -26.47
N PRO A 5 -28.42 36.30 -26.87
CA PRO A 5 -27.59 35.12 -27.04
C PRO A 5 -27.38 34.46 -25.64
N THR A 6 -27.79 33.22 -25.54
CA THR A 6 -27.43 32.33 -24.44
C THR A 6 -25.91 32.24 -24.39
N VAL A 7 -25.32 32.84 -23.36
CA VAL A 7 -23.90 32.61 -23.06
C VAL A 7 -23.77 31.15 -22.67
N ASP A 8 -23.23 30.32 -23.58
CA ASP A 8 -22.81 28.96 -23.29
C ASP A 8 -21.83 29.01 -22.13
N SER A 9 -22.12 28.27 -21.07
CA SER A 9 -21.15 28.06 -19.96
C SER A 9 -19.84 27.56 -20.55
N PRO A 10 -18.68 28.08 -20.11
CA PRO A 10 -17.40 27.59 -20.62
C PRO A 10 -17.34 26.09 -20.50
N LYS A 11 -17.11 25.38 -21.62
CA LYS A 11 -16.88 23.95 -21.60
C LYS A 11 -15.54 23.70 -20.90
N ASP A 12 -15.49 22.72 -20.03
CA ASP A 12 -14.24 22.27 -19.41
C ASP A 12 -13.40 21.54 -20.49
N SER A 13 -12.73 22.33 -21.33
CA SER A 13 -11.92 21.83 -22.43
C SER A 13 -10.78 22.79 -22.80
N LEU A 14 -9.77 22.27 -23.48
CA LEU A 14 -8.70 23.01 -24.10
C LEU A 14 -8.85 22.96 -25.61
N SER A 15 -8.79 24.12 -26.29
CA SER A 15 -8.64 24.18 -27.74
C SER A 15 -7.14 24.27 -28.06
N VAL A 16 -6.63 23.29 -28.79
CA VAL A 16 -5.23 23.16 -29.17
C VAL A 16 -5.07 23.23 -30.69
N ARG A 17 -4.26 24.17 -31.19
CA ARG A 17 -3.92 24.26 -32.61
C ARG A 17 -2.56 23.63 -32.88
N ASP A 18 -2.50 22.64 -33.75
CA ASP A 18 -1.26 22.09 -34.27
C ASP A 18 -0.72 22.99 -35.41
N ASN A 19 0.31 23.72 -35.14
CA ASN A 19 0.95 24.63 -36.13
C ASN A 19 1.60 23.88 -37.29
N ARG A 20 1.87 22.59 -37.19
CA ARG A 20 2.45 21.76 -38.27
C ARG A 20 1.42 21.47 -39.36
N THR A 21 0.15 21.28 -38.95
CA THR A 21 -0.94 20.91 -39.84
C THR A 21 -1.99 22.02 -40.02
N GLY A 22 -2.02 23.00 -39.10
CA GLY A 22 -3.03 24.04 -39.01
C GLY A 22 -4.36 23.55 -38.44
N ARG A 23 -4.48 22.27 -38.04
CA ARG A 23 -5.70 21.69 -37.49
C ARG A 23 -5.92 22.11 -36.03
N GLU A 24 -7.17 22.20 -35.65
CA GLU A 24 -7.59 22.49 -34.28
C GLU A 24 -8.24 21.24 -33.65
N TYR A 25 -7.96 21.04 -32.36
CA TYR A 25 -8.41 19.90 -31.57
C TYR A 25 -9.01 20.41 -30.27
N GLU A 26 -10.04 19.75 -29.78
CA GLU A 26 -10.65 20.01 -28.49
C GLU A 26 -10.32 18.84 -27.54
N ILE A 27 -9.73 19.14 -26.37
CA ILE A 27 -9.31 18.17 -25.37
C ILE A 27 -10.11 18.46 -24.11
N ALA A 28 -10.89 17.46 -23.64
CA ALA A 28 -11.70 17.60 -22.46
C ALA A 28 -10.84 17.66 -21.17
N ILE A 29 -11.24 18.52 -20.24
CA ILE A 29 -10.71 18.59 -18.88
C ILE A 29 -11.66 17.83 -17.96
N SER A 30 -11.12 16.99 -17.10
CA SER A 30 -11.88 16.27 -16.06
C SER A 30 -11.07 16.26 -14.79
N ASP A 31 -11.65 16.73 -13.69
CA ASP A 31 -11.00 16.82 -12.36
C ASP A 31 -9.62 17.52 -12.42
N GLY A 32 -9.56 18.66 -13.14
CA GLY A 32 -8.33 19.41 -13.30
C GLY A 32 -7.24 18.72 -14.14
N THR A 33 -7.56 17.61 -14.81
CA THR A 33 -6.62 16.83 -15.64
C THR A 33 -7.11 16.67 -17.07
N ILE A 34 -6.18 16.42 -17.99
CA ILE A 34 -6.45 15.98 -19.36
C ILE A 34 -5.98 14.53 -19.52
N ARG A 35 -6.66 13.76 -20.34
CA ARG A 35 -6.21 12.39 -20.65
C ARG A 35 -5.04 12.44 -21.62
N ALA A 36 -3.88 11.92 -21.19
CA ALA A 36 -2.67 11.90 -22.02
C ALA A 36 -2.89 11.21 -23.38
N THR A 37 -3.78 10.21 -23.45
CA THR A 37 -4.14 9.51 -24.68
C THR A 37 -4.87 10.39 -25.70
N ASP A 38 -5.53 11.46 -25.26
CA ASP A 38 -6.26 12.35 -26.17
C ASP A 38 -5.31 13.19 -27.02
N LEU A 39 -4.05 13.36 -26.57
CA LEU A 39 -3.00 14.01 -27.39
C LEU A 39 -2.57 13.17 -28.59
N LYS A 40 -2.86 11.86 -28.62
CA LYS A 40 -2.55 11.00 -29.78
C LYS A 40 -3.32 11.36 -31.05
N GLN A 41 -4.46 12.06 -30.91
CA GLN A 41 -5.21 12.56 -32.08
C GLN A 41 -4.45 13.64 -32.85
N ILE A 42 -3.50 14.32 -32.19
CA ILE A 42 -2.66 15.36 -32.78
C ILE A 42 -1.51 14.66 -33.52
N ALA A 43 -1.70 14.43 -34.81
CA ALA A 43 -0.75 13.70 -35.64
C ALA A 43 -0.55 14.39 -37.00
N VAL A 44 0.64 14.27 -37.56
CA VAL A 44 0.98 14.58 -38.95
C VAL A 44 0.79 13.29 -39.77
N GLU A 45 0.42 13.42 -41.02
CA GLU A 45 0.22 12.26 -41.90
C GLU A 45 1.49 11.41 -42.01
N GLY A 46 1.37 10.11 -41.71
CA GLY A 46 2.49 9.16 -41.71
C GLY A 46 3.29 9.11 -40.42
N GLU A 47 2.98 9.94 -39.41
CA GLU A 47 3.64 9.94 -38.10
C GLU A 47 2.70 9.48 -36.97
N PRO A 48 3.25 8.90 -35.89
CA PRO A 48 2.47 8.62 -34.69
C PRO A 48 1.97 9.92 -34.04
N GLY A 49 0.84 9.86 -33.35
CA GLY A 49 0.32 11.00 -32.58
C GLY A 49 1.23 11.40 -31.42
N LEU A 50 1.02 12.60 -30.92
CA LEU A 50 1.85 13.15 -29.83
C LEU A 50 1.77 12.27 -28.58
N ALA A 51 2.93 12.13 -27.92
CA ALA A 51 3.07 11.57 -26.60
C ALA A 51 3.53 12.66 -25.62
N THR A 52 3.16 12.51 -24.34
CA THR A 52 3.69 13.36 -23.27
C THR A 52 5.08 12.90 -22.87
N TYR A 53 5.96 13.84 -22.55
CA TYR A 53 7.27 13.58 -21.98
C TYR A 53 7.35 14.24 -20.59
N ASP A 54 7.27 13.40 -19.54
CA ASP A 54 7.35 13.83 -18.16
C ASP A 54 8.20 12.82 -17.36
N PRO A 55 9.56 12.96 -17.40
CA PRO A 55 10.48 11.95 -16.89
C PRO A 55 10.42 11.76 -15.37
N GLY A 56 9.88 12.71 -14.65
CA GLY A 56 9.77 12.66 -13.18
C GLY A 56 8.34 12.49 -12.67
N PHE A 57 7.36 12.33 -13.56
CA PHE A 57 5.93 12.38 -13.19
C PHE A 57 5.55 13.62 -12.38
N VAL A 58 6.25 14.75 -12.65
CA VAL A 58 6.11 16.01 -11.89
C VAL A 58 4.74 16.64 -12.08
N ASN A 59 4.17 16.45 -13.28
CA ASN A 59 2.87 17.00 -13.66
C ASN A 59 1.95 15.95 -14.31
N THR A 60 2.04 14.70 -13.83
CA THR A 60 1.26 13.59 -14.37
C THR A 60 0.55 12.84 -13.26
N ALA A 61 -0.79 12.85 -13.28
CA ALA A 61 -1.60 11.99 -12.43
C ALA A 61 -1.64 10.57 -13.01
N SER A 62 -1.02 9.60 -12.33
CA SER A 62 -0.89 8.23 -12.82
C SER A 62 -2.13 7.37 -12.56
N CYS A 63 -2.93 7.69 -11.55
CA CYS A 63 -4.15 6.96 -11.20
C CYS A 63 -5.12 7.86 -10.42
N ARG A 64 -6.39 7.41 -10.34
CA ARG A 64 -7.36 7.90 -9.36
C ARG A 64 -7.35 6.97 -8.15
N SER A 65 -7.31 7.54 -6.96
CA SER A 65 -7.39 6.81 -5.70
C SER A 65 -8.52 7.37 -4.84
N ALA A 66 -9.26 6.48 -4.16
CA ALA A 66 -10.21 6.81 -3.10
C ALA A 66 -9.70 6.30 -1.75
N ILE A 67 -8.41 5.94 -1.64
CA ILE A 67 -7.82 5.35 -0.45
C ILE A 67 -7.23 6.42 0.44
N THR A 68 -6.46 7.33 -0.13
CA THR A 68 -5.71 8.34 0.61
C THR A 68 -5.92 9.72 -0.02
N TYR A 69 -6.18 10.72 0.81
CA TYR A 69 -6.12 12.13 0.45
C TYR A 69 -4.97 12.79 1.22
N ILE A 70 -4.14 13.54 0.50
CA ILE A 70 -2.99 14.26 1.08
C ILE A 70 -3.03 15.69 0.55
N ASP A 71 -3.00 16.65 1.47
CA ASP A 71 -2.75 18.06 1.20
C ASP A 71 -1.55 18.49 2.06
N GLY A 72 -0.37 18.60 1.41
CA GLY A 72 0.87 18.93 2.10
C GLY A 72 0.95 20.40 2.51
N ASP A 73 0.24 21.29 1.83
CA ASP A 73 0.23 22.72 2.14
C ASP A 73 -0.63 23.01 3.37
N GLU A 74 -1.77 22.33 3.48
CA GLU A 74 -2.67 22.44 4.62
C GLU A 74 -2.35 21.44 5.75
N GLY A 75 -1.44 20.49 5.50
CA GLY A 75 -1.06 19.46 6.47
C GLY A 75 -2.15 18.42 6.72
N ILE A 76 -2.97 18.11 5.71
CA ILE A 76 -4.08 17.17 5.81
C ILE A 76 -3.67 15.82 5.25
N LEU A 77 -3.94 14.75 6.02
CA LEU A 77 -3.85 13.36 5.59
C LEU A 77 -5.11 12.62 6.03
N GLU A 78 -5.77 11.99 5.07
CA GLU A 78 -6.95 11.17 5.32
C GLU A 78 -6.83 9.79 4.68
N TYR A 79 -7.28 8.76 5.39
CA TYR A 79 -7.45 7.42 4.85
C TYR A 79 -8.95 7.12 4.73
N ARG A 80 -9.42 6.91 3.50
CA ARG A 80 -10.86 6.68 3.21
C ARG A 80 -11.79 7.76 3.78
N GLY A 81 -11.30 9.02 3.92
CA GLY A 81 -12.03 10.14 4.49
C GLY A 81 -11.97 10.23 6.02
N TYR A 82 -11.19 9.36 6.68
CA TYR A 82 -10.92 9.45 8.11
C TYR A 82 -9.61 10.22 8.34
N PRO A 83 -9.62 11.31 9.14
CA PRO A 83 -8.41 12.04 9.48
C PRO A 83 -7.38 11.15 10.17
N ILE A 84 -6.10 11.30 9.79
CA ILE A 84 -5.02 10.45 10.29
C ILE A 84 -4.85 10.54 11.81
N GLU A 85 -5.10 11.71 12.40
CA GLU A 85 -5.01 11.95 13.84
C GLU A 85 -5.98 11.06 14.61
N GLN A 86 -7.22 10.92 14.09
CA GLN A 86 -8.24 10.09 14.71
C GLN A 86 -7.88 8.60 14.61
N LEU A 87 -7.37 8.18 13.46
CA LEU A 87 -6.94 6.80 13.27
C LEU A 87 -5.75 6.44 14.14
N ALA A 88 -4.75 7.33 14.24
CA ALA A 88 -3.56 7.12 15.04
C ALA A 88 -3.86 7.07 16.55
N GLU A 89 -4.85 7.86 17.02
CA GLU A 89 -5.21 7.93 18.43
C GLU A 89 -6.16 6.81 18.87
N HIS A 90 -7.09 6.38 17.99
CA HIS A 90 -8.22 5.54 18.39
C HIS A 90 -8.30 4.19 17.69
N SER A 91 -7.41 3.89 16.75
CA SER A 91 -7.44 2.64 16.01
C SER A 91 -6.15 1.84 16.16
N THR A 92 -6.24 0.54 15.92
CA THR A 92 -5.08 -0.34 15.78
C THR A 92 -4.65 -0.43 14.30
N PHE A 93 -3.40 -0.84 14.06
CA PHE A 93 -2.93 -1.09 12.69
C PHE A 93 -3.83 -2.05 11.91
N LEU A 94 -4.35 -3.11 12.53
CA LEU A 94 -5.22 -4.06 11.84
C LEU A 94 -6.60 -3.47 11.51
N GLU A 95 -7.14 -2.55 12.31
CA GLU A 95 -8.38 -1.83 11.98
C GLU A 95 -8.16 -0.91 10.77
N VAL A 96 -7.04 -0.18 10.75
CA VAL A 96 -6.69 0.69 9.61
C VAL A 96 -6.39 -0.13 8.36
N ALA A 97 -5.68 -1.26 8.48
CA ALA A 97 -5.48 -2.18 7.35
C ALA A 97 -6.81 -2.69 6.78
N TYR A 98 -7.77 -3.01 7.66
CA TYR A 98 -9.13 -3.39 7.24
C TYR A 98 -9.84 -2.25 6.53
N LEU A 99 -9.79 -1.03 7.08
CA LEU A 99 -10.35 0.18 6.48
C LEU A 99 -9.83 0.40 5.05
N LEU A 100 -8.53 0.34 4.87
CA LEU A 100 -7.90 0.56 3.55
C LEU A 100 -8.33 -0.50 2.52
N LEU A 101 -8.47 -1.75 2.94
CA LEU A 101 -8.85 -2.88 2.09
C LEU A 101 -10.35 -2.90 1.74
N ASN A 102 -11.21 -2.52 2.69
CA ASN A 102 -12.66 -2.70 2.56
C ASN A 102 -13.44 -1.37 2.40
N GLY A 103 -12.81 -0.22 2.68
CA GLY A 103 -13.40 1.12 2.48
C GLY A 103 -14.06 1.73 3.70
N GLU A 104 -14.38 0.92 4.73
CA GLU A 104 -15.00 1.33 5.98
C GLU A 104 -14.33 0.64 7.17
N LEU A 105 -14.41 1.26 8.35
CA LEU A 105 -13.95 0.63 9.59
C LEU A 105 -14.76 -0.63 9.91
N PRO A 106 -14.13 -1.67 10.49
CA PRO A 106 -14.81 -2.90 10.79
C PRO A 106 -15.80 -2.73 11.96
N THR A 107 -16.90 -3.44 11.90
CA THR A 107 -17.69 -3.77 13.10
C THR A 107 -16.88 -4.72 13.99
N GLN A 108 -17.23 -4.83 15.28
CA GLN A 108 -16.51 -5.72 16.21
C GLN A 108 -16.41 -7.16 15.67
N ALA A 109 -17.50 -7.71 15.14
CA ALA A 109 -17.50 -9.07 14.59
C ALA A 109 -16.57 -9.23 13.38
N GLN A 110 -16.52 -8.22 12.50
CA GLN A 110 -15.61 -8.20 11.37
C GLN A 110 -14.14 -8.05 11.80
N LEU A 111 -13.90 -7.24 12.83
CA LEU A 111 -12.57 -7.08 13.40
C LEU A 111 -12.08 -8.40 14.02
N ASP A 112 -12.91 -9.07 14.79
CA ASP A 112 -12.58 -10.34 15.43
C ASP A 112 -12.23 -11.42 14.39
N GLU A 113 -13.00 -11.51 13.30
CA GLU A 113 -12.73 -12.42 12.19
C GLU A 113 -11.42 -12.05 11.46
N TRP A 114 -11.20 -10.75 11.21
CA TRP A 114 -10.00 -10.25 10.56
C TRP A 114 -8.75 -10.51 11.40
N VAL A 115 -8.76 -10.15 12.68
CA VAL A 115 -7.67 -10.41 13.61
C VAL A 115 -7.37 -11.89 13.71
N HIS A 116 -8.42 -12.74 13.82
CA HIS A 116 -8.26 -14.18 13.82
C HIS A 116 -7.58 -14.67 12.55
N SER A 117 -8.05 -14.22 11.38
CA SER A 117 -7.48 -14.62 10.09
C SER A 117 -5.99 -14.22 9.98
N VAL A 118 -5.63 -12.99 10.36
CA VAL A 118 -4.23 -12.54 10.34
C VAL A 118 -3.38 -13.37 11.32
N THR A 119 -3.84 -13.54 12.55
CA THR A 119 -3.12 -14.26 13.61
C THR A 119 -2.78 -15.69 13.22
N TYR A 120 -3.68 -16.38 12.54
CA TYR A 120 -3.45 -17.78 12.13
C TYR A 120 -2.68 -17.95 10.82
N HIS A 121 -2.21 -16.85 10.20
CA HIS A 121 -1.36 -16.88 9.01
C HIS A 121 0.08 -16.38 9.27
N THR A 122 0.48 -16.16 10.52
CA THR A 122 1.78 -15.58 10.90
C THR A 122 2.98 -16.48 10.65
N PHE A 123 2.81 -17.80 10.70
CA PHE A 123 3.90 -18.76 10.48
C PHE A 123 4.41 -18.76 9.03
N ILE A 124 5.73 -18.92 8.88
CA ILE A 124 6.39 -19.09 7.60
C ILE A 124 6.87 -20.55 7.47
N HIS A 125 7.08 -21.00 6.23
CA HIS A 125 7.63 -22.31 5.97
C HIS A 125 9.09 -22.41 6.45
N GLU A 126 9.50 -23.53 7.05
CA GLU A 126 10.85 -23.73 7.56
C GLU A 126 11.94 -23.58 6.48
N ASN A 127 11.68 -23.97 5.24
CA ASN A 127 12.64 -23.75 4.16
C ASN A 127 12.83 -22.24 3.86
N LEU A 128 11.85 -21.39 4.13
CA LEU A 128 12.02 -19.95 4.02
C LEU A 128 12.95 -19.40 5.12
N LYS A 129 12.91 -19.98 6.31
CA LYS A 129 13.89 -19.71 7.37
C LYS A 129 15.30 -20.13 6.92
N GLN A 130 15.47 -21.31 6.33
CA GLN A 130 16.76 -21.75 5.77
C GLN A 130 17.26 -20.80 4.68
N PHE A 131 16.35 -20.25 3.87
CA PHE A 131 16.71 -19.23 2.89
C PHE A 131 17.27 -17.97 3.55
N ILE A 132 16.67 -17.50 4.66
CA ILE A 132 17.19 -16.38 5.45
C ILE A 132 18.56 -16.71 6.05
N GLU A 133 18.76 -17.92 6.55
CA GLU A 133 20.04 -18.40 7.11
C GLU A 133 21.19 -18.42 6.08
N GLY A 134 20.88 -18.45 4.78
CA GLY A 134 21.85 -18.36 3.72
C GLY A 134 22.42 -16.97 3.44
N PHE A 135 21.86 -15.91 4.00
CA PHE A 135 22.41 -14.57 3.87
C PHE A 135 23.65 -14.40 4.76
N ARG A 136 24.55 -13.52 4.35
CA ARG A 136 25.65 -13.09 5.20
C ARG A 136 25.12 -12.42 6.48
N TYR A 137 25.82 -12.63 7.59
CA TYR A 137 25.44 -12.07 8.90
C TYR A 137 25.38 -10.53 8.90
N ASP A 138 26.12 -9.86 8.00
CA ASP A 138 26.18 -8.41 7.87
C ASP A 138 25.27 -7.88 6.73
N ALA A 139 24.41 -8.73 6.15
CA ALA A 139 23.47 -8.31 5.14
C ALA A 139 22.45 -7.30 5.69
N HIS A 140 22.11 -6.28 4.89
CA HIS A 140 21.14 -5.30 5.31
C HIS A 140 19.74 -5.93 5.46
N PRO A 141 19.02 -5.72 6.60
CA PRO A 141 17.72 -6.36 6.86
C PRO A 141 16.68 -6.12 5.76
N MET A 142 16.67 -4.93 5.14
CA MET A 142 15.76 -4.65 4.02
C MET A 142 16.05 -5.49 2.78
N GLY A 143 17.33 -5.76 2.48
CA GLY A 143 17.71 -6.66 1.38
C GLY A 143 17.24 -8.07 1.64
N MET A 144 17.40 -8.56 2.87
CA MET A 144 16.87 -9.86 3.29
C MET A 144 15.35 -9.90 3.21
N LEU A 145 14.65 -8.87 3.70
CA LEU A 145 13.20 -8.79 3.67
C LEU A 145 12.67 -8.83 2.23
N MET A 146 13.22 -8.00 1.32
CA MET A 146 12.83 -7.96 -0.09
C MET A 146 12.99 -9.33 -0.76
N ALA A 147 14.15 -9.97 -0.59
CA ALA A 147 14.43 -11.27 -1.17
C ALA A 147 13.50 -12.35 -0.59
N THR A 148 13.22 -12.31 0.71
CA THR A 148 12.39 -13.30 1.39
C THR A 148 10.91 -13.14 1.02
N VAL A 149 10.40 -11.91 0.90
CA VAL A 149 9.03 -11.65 0.41
C VAL A 149 8.88 -12.16 -1.04
N SER A 150 9.88 -11.94 -1.89
CA SER A 150 9.86 -12.48 -3.24
C SER A 150 9.86 -14.02 -3.24
N ALA A 151 10.71 -14.64 -2.42
CA ALA A 151 10.77 -16.10 -2.28
C ALA A 151 9.47 -16.70 -1.70
N LEU A 152 8.74 -15.94 -0.86
CA LEU A 152 7.48 -16.38 -0.25
C LEU A 152 6.45 -16.83 -1.29
N SER A 153 6.43 -16.21 -2.47
CA SER A 153 5.51 -16.57 -3.56
C SER A 153 5.68 -18.01 -4.04
N THR A 154 6.87 -18.58 -3.91
CA THR A 154 7.16 -19.95 -4.34
C THR A 154 6.55 -21.01 -3.42
N PHE A 155 6.17 -20.64 -2.20
CA PHE A 155 5.52 -21.53 -1.22
C PHE A 155 3.98 -21.53 -1.35
N TYR A 156 3.45 -20.70 -2.22
CA TYR A 156 2.00 -20.58 -2.49
C TYR A 156 1.75 -20.62 -4.00
N PRO A 157 1.66 -21.81 -4.61
CA PRO A 157 1.51 -21.94 -6.08
C PRO A 157 0.31 -21.16 -6.64
N GLU A 158 -0.73 -20.97 -5.83
CA GLU A 158 -1.92 -20.21 -6.19
C GLU A 158 -1.69 -18.69 -6.16
N ALA A 159 -0.58 -18.19 -5.59
CA ALA A 159 -0.34 -16.73 -5.43
C ALA A 159 -0.36 -15.96 -6.74
N SER A 160 -0.05 -16.62 -7.87
CA SER A 160 -0.11 -16.01 -9.20
C SER A 160 -1.54 -15.76 -9.72
N LYS A 161 -2.56 -16.41 -9.14
CA LYS A 161 -3.96 -16.30 -9.58
C LYS A 161 -4.64 -15.06 -8.98
N ILE A 162 -4.07 -13.88 -9.20
CA ILE A 162 -4.56 -12.61 -8.62
C ILE A 162 -5.90 -12.15 -9.19
N GLY A 163 -6.35 -12.71 -10.32
CA GLY A 163 -7.65 -12.44 -10.92
C GLY A 163 -8.82 -12.99 -10.11
N ASP A 164 -8.59 -14.01 -9.29
CA ASP A 164 -9.58 -14.55 -8.35
C ASP A 164 -9.65 -13.64 -7.09
N PRO A 165 -10.80 -13.00 -6.79
CA PRO A 165 -10.93 -12.10 -5.66
C PRO A 165 -10.70 -12.76 -4.30
N GLU A 166 -11.16 -14.00 -4.12
CA GLU A 166 -11.00 -14.72 -2.85
C GLU A 166 -9.54 -15.10 -2.62
N ASN A 167 -8.89 -15.63 -3.66
CA ASN A 167 -7.46 -15.92 -3.57
C ASN A 167 -6.64 -14.64 -3.35
N ARG A 168 -6.95 -13.55 -4.05
CA ARG A 168 -6.28 -12.26 -3.85
C ARG A 168 -6.40 -11.79 -2.40
N ARG A 169 -7.59 -11.86 -1.80
CA ARG A 169 -7.82 -11.51 -0.40
C ARG A 169 -6.99 -12.39 0.54
N LEU A 170 -6.94 -13.69 0.29
CA LEU A 170 -6.13 -14.62 1.06
C LEU A 170 -4.63 -14.30 0.98
N GLN A 171 -4.11 -13.97 -0.22
CA GLN A 171 -2.71 -13.61 -0.37
C GLN A 171 -2.37 -12.29 0.32
N ILE A 172 -3.26 -11.29 0.30
CA ILE A 172 -3.11 -10.04 1.06
C ILE A 172 -3.04 -10.33 2.56
N THR A 173 -3.95 -11.15 3.08
CA THR A 173 -3.96 -11.56 4.49
C THR A 173 -2.66 -12.26 4.87
N ARG A 174 -2.18 -13.17 4.05
CA ARG A 174 -0.90 -13.89 4.27
C ARG A 174 0.30 -12.93 4.29
N LEU A 175 0.34 -11.95 3.39
CA LEU A 175 1.41 -10.96 3.37
C LEU A 175 1.41 -10.12 4.65
N ILE A 176 0.26 -9.53 5.01
CA ILE A 176 0.14 -8.73 6.23
C ILE A 176 0.56 -9.57 7.45
N ALA A 177 0.05 -10.79 7.56
CA ALA A 177 0.33 -11.66 8.70
C ALA A 177 1.80 -12.07 8.84
N LYS A 178 2.51 -12.27 7.72
CA LYS A 178 3.88 -12.79 7.73
C LYS A 178 4.95 -11.71 7.79
N MET A 179 4.62 -10.47 7.43
CA MET A 179 5.61 -9.37 7.42
C MET A 179 6.34 -9.19 8.76
N PRO A 180 5.67 -9.20 9.94
CA PRO A 180 6.36 -9.12 11.22
C PRO A 180 7.33 -10.27 11.45
N THR A 181 6.95 -11.50 11.08
CA THR A 181 7.81 -12.68 11.23
C THR A 181 9.06 -12.57 10.36
N LEU A 182 8.89 -12.18 9.11
CA LEU A 182 10.00 -12.00 8.17
C LEU A 182 10.95 -10.89 8.61
N GLY A 183 10.39 -9.74 9.04
CA GLY A 183 11.18 -8.62 9.55
C GLY A 183 11.96 -8.97 10.80
N ALA A 184 11.32 -9.66 11.75
CA ALA A 184 11.96 -10.09 12.98
C ALA A 184 13.06 -11.14 12.73
N PHE A 185 12.85 -12.08 11.80
CA PHE A 185 13.84 -13.06 11.44
C PHE A 185 15.06 -12.40 10.77
N ALA A 186 14.85 -11.46 9.85
CA ALA A 186 15.93 -10.70 9.23
C ALA A 186 16.75 -9.92 10.28
N PHE A 187 16.10 -9.26 11.21
CA PHE A 187 16.75 -8.53 12.32
C PHE A 187 17.55 -9.47 13.21
N ARG A 188 16.97 -10.59 13.65
CA ARG A 188 17.66 -11.54 14.53
C ARG A 188 18.82 -12.26 13.83
N HIS A 189 18.69 -12.52 12.55
CA HIS A 189 19.78 -13.07 11.74
C HIS A 189 21.00 -12.15 11.75
N GLN A 190 20.80 -10.86 11.49
CA GLN A 190 21.89 -9.86 11.53
C GLN A 190 22.58 -9.79 12.91
N LEU A 191 21.82 -9.99 13.98
CA LEU A 191 22.36 -9.98 15.34
C LEU A 191 22.95 -11.34 15.78
N GLY A 192 22.88 -12.37 14.94
CA GLY A 192 23.31 -13.73 15.31
C GLY A 192 22.50 -14.34 16.46
N LYS A 193 21.21 -13.93 16.61
CA LYS A 193 20.31 -14.41 17.66
C LYS A 193 19.40 -15.53 17.16
N PRO A 194 18.99 -16.47 18.05
CA PRO A 194 18.00 -17.48 17.70
C PRO A 194 16.68 -16.84 17.25
N TYR A 195 16.01 -17.44 16.28
CA TYR A 195 14.70 -16.99 15.85
C TYR A 195 13.65 -17.23 16.94
N VAL A 196 12.71 -16.30 17.06
CA VAL A 196 11.53 -16.40 17.93
C VAL A 196 10.31 -16.46 17.05
N TYR A 197 9.54 -17.54 17.20
CA TYR A 197 8.30 -17.73 16.45
C TYR A 197 7.15 -16.89 17.01
N PRO A 198 6.14 -16.55 16.19
CA PRO A 198 4.97 -15.81 16.64
C PRO A 198 4.21 -16.52 17.76
N ASP A 199 3.68 -15.74 18.69
CA ASP A 199 2.81 -16.16 19.78
C ASP A 199 1.40 -15.61 19.56
N ASN A 200 0.46 -16.47 19.20
CA ASN A 200 -0.92 -16.09 18.86
C ASN A 200 -1.74 -15.52 20.04
N ARG A 201 -1.18 -15.50 21.25
CA ARG A 201 -1.80 -14.86 22.43
C ARG A 201 -1.55 -13.35 22.49
N LEU A 202 -0.60 -12.86 21.70
CA LEU A 202 -0.21 -11.45 21.65
C LEU A 202 -0.93 -10.73 20.52
N SER A 203 -1.13 -9.41 20.68
CA SER A 203 -1.57 -8.55 19.58
C SER A 203 -0.52 -8.52 18.46
N TYR A 204 -0.90 -8.06 17.30
CA TYR A 204 -0.04 -7.98 16.12
C TYR A 204 1.30 -7.30 16.43
N THR A 205 1.26 -6.12 17.03
CA THR A 205 2.43 -5.31 17.36
C THR A 205 3.20 -5.85 18.56
N ALA A 206 2.52 -6.31 19.62
CA ALA A 206 3.17 -6.96 20.75
C ALA A 206 3.90 -8.24 20.33
N ASN A 207 3.33 -9.00 19.39
CA ASN A 207 3.93 -10.20 18.83
C ASN A 207 5.21 -9.85 18.03
N PHE A 208 5.18 -8.78 17.23
CA PHE A 208 6.37 -8.31 16.54
C PHE A 208 7.49 -7.92 17.53
N LEU A 209 7.18 -7.16 18.58
CA LEU A 209 8.15 -6.82 19.63
C LEU A 209 8.70 -8.07 20.33
N ALA A 210 7.83 -9.06 20.61
CA ALA A 210 8.27 -10.33 21.18
C ALA A 210 9.24 -11.06 20.26
N MET A 211 8.93 -11.15 18.97
CA MET A 211 9.83 -11.78 18.00
C MET A 211 11.16 -11.05 17.85
N LEU A 212 11.19 -9.72 18.00
CA LEU A 212 12.43 -8.95 17.95
C LEU A 212 13.29 -9.12 19.22
N PHE A 213 12.70 -9.05 20.41
CA PHE A 213 13.43 -8.78 21.65
C PHE A 213 13.42 -9.90 22.69
N LYS A 214 12.49 -10.86 22.60
CA LYS A 214 12.45 -12.00 23.52
C LYS A 214 13.80 -12.73 23.52
N MET A 215 14.32 -13.02 24.72
CA MET A 215 15.58 -13.74 24.91
C MET A 215 15.32 -15.15 25.47
N SER A 216 15.61 -15.36 26.75
CA SER A 216 15.49 -16.65 27.42
C SER A 216 14.30 -16.74 28.38
N GLU A 217 13.58 -15.63 28.57
CA GLU A 217 12.40 -15.61 29.41
C GLU A 217 11.28 -16.49 28.80
N PRO A 218 10.55 -17.25 29.61
CA PRO A 218 9.48 -18.12 29.13
C PRO A 218 8.32 -17.33 28.49
N THR A 219 8.02 -16.14 29.03
CA THR A 219 6.96 -15.25 28.55
C THR A 219 7.55 -13.84 28.36
N TYR A 220 7.38 -13.28 27.18
CA TYR A 220 7.73 -11.90 26.91
C TYR A 220 6.53 -11.00 27.22
N VAL A 221 6.77 -9.94 27.99
CA VAL A 221 5.79 -8.90 28.28
C VAL A 221 6.26 -7.62 27.59
N ALA A 222 5.52 -7.19 26.57
CA ALA A 222 5.81 -5.95 25.87
C ALA A 222 5.45 -4.74 26.73
N ASP A 223 6.28 -3.69 26.71
CA ASP A 223 5.93 -2.39 27.29
C ASP A 223 4.77 -1.79 26.47
N GLU A 224 3.64 -1.50 27.12
CA GLU A 224 2.43 -0.98 26.47
C GLU A 224 2.69 0.34 25.72
N ARG A 225 3.60 1.18 26.22
CA ARG A 225 3.98 2.43 25.55
C ARG A 225 4.71 2.18 24.23
N LEU A 226 5.57 1.14 24.19
CA LEU A 226 6.26 0.75 22.96
C LEU A 226 5.29 0.11 21.97
N VAL A 227 4.35 -0.69 22.45
CA VAL A 227 3.28 -1.27 21.62
C VAL A 227 2.48 -0.15 20.97
N HIS A 228 1.99 0.81 21.76
CA HIS A 228 1.21 1.93 21.24
C HIS A 228 2.02 2.81 20.26
N ALA A 229 3.26 3.16 20.60
CA ALA A 229 4.10 3.95 19.70
C ALA A 229 4.35 3.25 18.36
N LEU A 230 4.52 1.93 18.38
CA LEU A 230 4.73 1.16 17.17
C LEU A 230 3.43 0.97 16.38
N GLU A 231 2.27 0.85 17.05
CA GLU A 231 0.94 0.88 16.37
C GLU A 231 0.78 2.17 15.57
N VAL A 232 1.04 3.32 16.19
CA VAL A 232 0.97 4.63 15.52
C VAL A 232 1.91 4.68 14.32
N LEU A 233 3.16 4.20 14.49
CA LEU A 233 4.14 4.15 13.39
C LEU A 233 3.72 3.23 12.24
N PHE A 234 2.97 2.18 12.50
CA PHE A 234 2.46 1.29 11.45
C PHE A 234 1.25 1.88 10.72
N ILE A 235 0.48 2.75 11.38
CA ILE A 235 -0.67 3.44 10.80
C ILE A 235 -0.20 4.56 9.86
N LEU A 236 0.85 5.30 10.26
CA LEU A 236 1.45 6.39 9.49
C LEU A 236 2.30 5.88 8.31
#